data_c57266447446f5af225aa5a7a4db5b33
#
_entry.id   c57266447446f5af225aa5a7a4db5b33
#
_cell.length_a   1.000
_cell.length_b   1.000
_cell.length_c   1.000
_cell.angle_alpha   90.00
_cell.angle_beta   90.00
_cell.angle_gamma   90.00
#
_symmetry.space_group_name_H-M   'P 1'
#
loop_
_entity.id
_entity.type
_entity.pdbx_description
1 polymer ?
#
loop_
_entity_poly.entity_id
_entity_poly.type
_entity_poly.pdbx_seq_one_letter_code
_entity_poly.pdbx_strand_id
1 'polypeptide(L)'
;TLFPYTTLFRSLEILNIVKKYNAMYDPYIDGRGISQPEFIDHMADFGLSGVMQDMVRATRDLVPDVIRHVEQCKRDVEKVNIYLADLKDREILREELSSVEGIIISSSLYNNLEINAEGATKGNALMWLAKHLGISREDTMAFGDGENDVTMLKAAGIGIAMGNGLEIAKNAADQVTLT
;
A
#
# COMPACT_ATOMS: atom_id res chain seq x y z
N THR A 1 -1.81 -17.44 -10.47
CA THR A 1 -1.97 -16.31 -9.55
C THR A 1 -0.60 -15.71 -9.31
N LEU A 2 -0.42 -14.41 -9.60
CA LEU A 2 0.89 -13.76 -9.62
C LEU A 2 1.45 -13.48 -8.22
N PHE A 3 0.56 -13.27 -7.24
CA PHE A 3 0.93 -12.99 -5.85
C PHE A 3 -0.03 -13.71 -4.90
N PRO A 4 0.43 -14.13 -3.70
CA PRO A 4 -0.47 -14.60 -2.67
C PRO A 4 -1.34 -13.41 -2.21
N TYR A 5 -2.64 -13.53 -2.39
CA TYR A 5 -3.60 -12.53 -1.94
C TYR A 5 -3.78 -12.59 -0.43
N THR A 6 -4.10 -11.44 0.16
CA THR A 6 -4.64 -11.40 1.52
C THR A 6 -5.96 -12.16 1.50
N THR A 7 -6.10 -13.18 2.34
CA THR A 7 -7.35 -13.93 2.37
C THR A 7 -8.50 -13.04 2.84
N LEU A 8 -9.74 -13.31 2.43
CA LEU A 8 -10.92 -12.58 2.86
C LEU A 8 -10.98 -12.42 4.40
N PHE A 9 -10.57 -13.45 5.13
CA PHE A 9 -10.54 -13.44 6.60
C PHE A 9 -9.58 -12.38 7.16
N ARG A 10 -8.35 -12.28 6.66
CA ARG A 10 -7.38 -11.26 7.10
C ARG A 10 -7.84 -9.85 6.75
N SER A 11 -8.45 -9.67 5.58
CA SER A 11 -8.97 -8.37 5.18
C SER A 11 -10.05 -7.88 6.12
N LEU A 12 -10.95 -8.73 6.56
CA LEU A 12 -11.97 -8.39 7.56
C LEU A 12 -11.35 -8.11 8.94
N GLU A 13 -10.33 -8.84 9.35
CA GLU A 13 -9.60 -8.57 10.58
C GLU A 13 -8.95 -7.17 10.52
N ILE A 14 -8.22 -6.87 9.45
CA ILE A 14 -7.61 -5.55 9.20
C ILE A 14 -8.67 -4.45 9.25
N LEU A 15 -9.76 -4.58 8.49
CA LEU A 15 -10.83 -3.58 8.44
C LEU A 15 -11.52 -3.38 9.79
N ASN A 16 -11.68 -4.46 10.58
CA ASN A 16 -12.24 -4.38 11.93
C ASN A 16 -11.29 -3.72 12.95
N ILE A 17 -9.98 -3.76 12.72
CA ILE A 17 -9.02 -2.98 13.48
C ILE A 17 -9.14 -1.50 13.08
N VAL A 18 -9.03 -1.21 11.78
CA VAL A 18 -8.97 0.15 11.24
C VAL A 18 -10.20 0.98 11.57
N LYS A 19 -11.40 0.38 11.55
CA LYS A 19 -12.66 1.11 11.86
C LYS A 19 -12.74 1.72 13.26
N LYS A 20 -11.83 1.35 14.18
CA LYS A 20 -11.75 1.94 15.53
C LYS A 20 -11.12 3.34 15.51
N TYR A 21 -10.46 3.71 14.40
CA TYR A 21 -9.73 4.95 14.22
C TYR A 21 -10.48 5.90 13.29
N ASN A 22 -10.19 7.19 13.40
CA ASN A 22 -10.68 8.18 12.44
C ASN A 22 -9.84 8.07 11.15
N ALA A 23 -10.22 7.13 10.29
CA ALA A 23 -9.49 6.77 9.09
C ALA A 23 -10.44 6.45 7.93
N MET A 24 -10.06 6.92 6.74
CA MET A 24 -10.61 6.42 5.48
C MET A 24 -9.84 5.16 5.09
N TYR A 25 -10.53 4.13 4.62
CA TYR A 25 -9.92 2.87 4.20
C TYR A 25 -10.54 2.33 2.93
N ASP A 26 -9.67 1.96 1.98
CA ASP A 26 -10.04 1.47 0.66
C ASP A 26 -9.42 0.09 0.44
N PRO A 27 -10.13 -1.03 0.64
CA PRO A 27 -9.72 -2.33 0.14
C PRO A 27 -9.79 -2.36 -1.38
N TYR A 28 -8.83 -3.03 -2.02
CA TYR A 28 -8.80 -3.20 -3.47
C TYR A 28 -9.29 -4.59 -3.85
N ILE A 29 -10.23 -4.63 -4.79
CA ILE A 29 -10.82 -5.85 -5.35
C ILE A 29 -10.86 -5.69 -6.86
N ASP A 30 -10.28 -6.65 -7.60
CA ASP A 30 -10.18 -6.63 -9.06
C ASP A 30 -9.51 -5.35 -9.62
N GLY A 31 -8.49 -4.86 -8.93
CA GLY A 31 -7.73 -3.68 -9.33
C GLY A 31 -8.43 -2.34 -9.06
N ARG A 32 -9.60 -2.33 -8.41
CA ARG A 32 -10.32 -1.11 -8.04
C ARG A 32 -10.43 -0.98 -6.53
N GLY A 33 -10.24 0.23 -6.03
CA GLY A 33 -10.48 0.52 -4.62
C GLY A 33 -11.99 0.56 -4.35
N ILE A 34 -12.42 -0.03 -3.24
CA ILE A 34 -13.80 0.02 -2.76
C ILE A 34 -13.88 1.04 -1.64
N SER A 35 -14.75 2.03 -1.80
CA SER A 35 -14.92 3.12 -0.83
C SER A 35 -16.40 3.36 -0.52
N GLN A 36 -16.69 4.27 0.39
CA GLN A 36 -18.07 4.65 0.72
C GLN A 36 -18.26 6.16 0.58
N PRO A 37 -19.50 6.63 0.29
CA PRO A 37 -19.77 8.05 0.04
C PRO A 37 -19.23 8.97 1.13
N GLU A 38 -19.40 8.58 2.40
CA GLU A 38 -18.91 9.37 3.55
C GLU A 38 -17.42 9.66 3.48
N PHE A 39 -16.59 8.69 3.07
CA PHE A 39 -15.14 8.91 2.90
C PHE A 39 -14.84 9.87 1.76
N ILE A 40 -15.56 9.75 0.65
CA ILE A 40 -15.39 10.59 -0.53
C ILE A 40 -15.78 12.05 -0.28
N ASP A 41 -16.82 12.26 0.53
CA ASP A 41 -17.29 13.59 0.89
C ASP A 41 -16.34 14.30 1.87
N HIS A 42 -15.59 13.53 2.66
CA HIS A 42 -14.68 14.01 3.72
C HIS A 42 -13.19 13.78 3.43
N MET A 43 -12.78 13.54 2.16
CA MET A 43 -11.40 13.23 1.80
C MET A 43 -10.37 14.25 2.30
N ALA A 44 -10.75 15.52 2.45
CA ALA A 44 -9.86 16.57 2.96
C ALA A 44 -9.47 16.33 4.43
N ASP A 45 -10.38 15.77 5.24
CA ASP A 45 -10.14 15.46 6.65
C ASP A 45 -9.08 14.36 6.81
N PHE A 46 -8.92 13.53 5.79
CA PHE A 46 -7.91 12.48 5.69
C PHE A 46 -6.65 12.92 4.91
N GLY A 47 -6.43 14.24 4.75
CA GLY A 47 -5.23 14.80 4.12
C GLY A 47 -5.15 14.64 2.61
N LEU A 48 -6.22 14.21 1.96
CA LEU A 48 -6.28 14.10 0.51
C LEU A 48 -6.76 15.43 -0.09
N SER A 49 -6.01 15.98 -1.04
CA SER A 49 -6.36 17.26 -1.68
C SER A 49 -6.09 17.26 -3.18
N GLY A 50 -6.76 18.16 -3.90
CA GLY A 50 -6.51 18.43 -5.32
C GLY A 50 -6.51 17.17 -6.18
N VAL A 51 -5.43 16.95 -6.93
CA VAL A 51 -5.26 15.82 -7.86
C VAL A 51 -5.48 14.45 -7.20
N MET A 52 -5.15 14.31 -5.92
CA MET A 52 -5.39 13.06 -5.21
C MET A 52 -6.88 12.77 -5.02
N GLN A 53 -7.69 13.77 -4.72
CA GLN A 53 -9.15 13.59 -4.64
C GLN A 53 -9.74 13.19 -5.98
N ASP A 54 -9.28 13.82 -7.08
CA ASP A 54 -9.73 13.49 -8.44
C ASP A 54 -9.36 12.05 -8.81
N MET A 55 -8.15 11.63 -8.47
CA MET A 55 -7.69 10.25 -8.67
C MET A 55 -8.54 9.25 -7.87
N VAL A 56 -8.80 9.54 -6.59
CA VAL A 56 -9.64 8.69 -5.74
C VAL A 56 -11.04 8.57 -6.32
N ARG A 57 -11.68 9.68 -6.71
CA ARG A 57 -13.02 9.65 -7.34
C ARG A 57 -13.05 8.83 -8.63
N ALA A 58 -11.99 8.88 -9.44
CA ALA A 58 -11.91 8.17 -10.71
C ALA A 58 -11.65 6.66 -10.55
N THR A 59 -11.05 6.23 -9.44
CA THR A 59 -10.52 4.87 -9.27
C THR A 59 -11.22 4.05 -8.19
N ARG A 60 -12.23 4.63 -7.49
CA ARG A 60 -13.00 3.92 -6.46
C ARG A 60 -14.41 3.60 -6.93
N ASP A 61 -14.84 2.40 -6.61
CA ASP A 61 -16.24 1.98 -6.71
C ASP A 61 -16.90 2.23 -5.35
N LEU A 62 -18.06 2.90 -5.37
CA LEU A 62 -18.74 3.30 -4.15
C LEU A 62 -19.76 2.24 -3.72
N VAL A 63 -19.68 1.87 -2.45
CA VAL A 63 -20.62 0.97 -1.79
C VAL A 63 -21.16 1.62 -0.52
N PRO A 64 -22.36 1.24 -0.05
CA PRO A 64 -22.94 1.82 1.17
C PRO A 64 -22.10 1.58 2.44
N ASP A 65 -21.42 0.44 2.52
CA ASP A 65 -20.61 0.01 3.65
C ASP A 65 -19.49 -0.90 3.13
N VAL A 66 -18.25 -0.46 3.26
CA VAL A 66 -17.06 -1.15 2.76
C VAL A 66 -16.87 -2.51 3.44
N ILE A 67 -17.02 -2.58 4.76
CA ILE A 67 -16.78 -3.82 5.52
C ILE A 67 -17.81 -4.87 5.13
N ARG A 68 -19.08 -4.48 5.11
CA ARG A 68 -20.16 -5.36 4.70
C ARG A 68 -20.02 -5.83 3.25
N HIS A 69 -19.55 -4.96 2.36
CA HIS A 69 -19.28 -5.32 0.98
C HIS A 69 -18.19 -6.41 0.89
N VAL A 70 -17.06 -6.21 1.57
CA VAL A 70 -15.96 -7.20 1.62
C VAL A 70 -16.44 -8.52 2.21
N GLU A 71 -17.26 -8.49 3.25
CA GLU A 71 -17.85 -9.68 3.88
C GLU A 71 -18.72 -10.50 2.91
N GLN A 72 -19.47 -9.82 2.06
CA GLN A 72 -20.47 -10.43 1.16
C GLN A 72 -19.92 -10.82 -0.21
N CYS A 73 -18.94 -10.09 -0.74
CA CYS A 73 -18.47 -10.27 -2.11
C CYS A 73 -17.69 -11.57 -2.33
N LYS A 74 -17.16 -12.22 -1.28
CA LYS A 74 -16.37 -13.46 -1.32
C LYS A 74 -15.23 -13.42 -2.35
N ARG A 75 -14.68 -12.23 -2.59
CA ARG A 75 -13.55 -11.97 -3.47
C ARG A 75 -12.30 -11.70 -2.65
N ASP A 76 -11.14 -12.03 -3.21
CA ASP A 76 -9.87 -11.69 -2.58
C ASP A 76 -9.66 -10.18 -2.54
N VAL A 77 -9.10 -9.69 -1.45
CA VAL A 77 -8.65 -8.31 -1.30
C VAL A 77 -7.16 -8.25 -1.62
N GLU A 78 -6.80 -7.44 -2.61
CA GLU A 78 -5.44 -7.33 -3.14
C GLU A 78 -4.55 -6.50 -2.21
N LYS A 79 -5.10 -5.43 -1.66
CA LYS A 79 -4.46 -4.54 -0.66
C LYS A 79 -5.52 -3.71 0.07
N VAL A 80 -5.12 -3.10 1.18
CA VAL A 80 -5.94 -2.09 1.86
C VAL A 80 -5.11 -0.81 1.99
N ASN A 81 -5.59 0.29 1.41
CA ASN A 81 -5.07 1.63 1.68
C ASN A 81 -5.82 2.23 2.87
N ILE A 82 -5.10 2.86 3.78
CA ILE A 82 -5.65 3.52 4.96
C ILE A 82 -5.08 4.94 5.00
N TYR A 83 -5.94 5.94 5.16
CA TYR A 83 -5.57 7.34 5.31
C TYR A 83 -6.08 7.84 6.66
N LEU A 84 -5.19 8.32 7.51
CA LEU A 84 -5.52 8.74 8.86
C LEU A 84 -5.71 10.25 8.93
N ALA A 85 -6.74 10.67 9.66
CA ALA A 85 -6.99 12.08 9.96
C ALA A 85 -6.00 12.62 11.01
N ASP A 86 -5.62 11.80 12.00
CA ASP A 86 -4.60 12.15 13.01
C ASP A 86 -3.34 11.31 12.83
N LEU A 87 -2.20 11.99 12.66
CA LEU A 87 -0.89 11.33 12.52
C LEU A 87 -0.44 10.56 13.76
N LYS A 88 -0.94 10.91 14.94
CA LYS A 88 -0.64 10.17 16.17
C LYS A 88 -1.17 8.74 16.14
N ASP A 89 -2.31 8.55 15.48
CA ASP A 89 -2.93 7.24 15.37
C ASP A 89 -2.17 6.32 14.40
N ARG A 90 -1.35 6.88 13.51
CA ARG A 90 -0.63 6.12 12.47
C ARG A 90 0.30 5.05 13.05
N GLU A 91 1.14 5.42 14.01
CA GLU A 91 2.09 4.48 14.61
C GLU A 91 1.38 3.50 15.54
N ILE A 92 0.33 3.95 16.25
CA ILE A 92 -0.48 3.07 17.10
C ILE A 92 -1.19 2.02 16.25
N LEU A 93 -1.81 2.45 15.15
CA LEU A 93 -2.48 1.54 14.21
C LEU A 93 -1.48 0.58 13.54
N ARG A 94 -0.29 1.07 13.15
CA ARG A 94 0.78 0.24 12.58
C ARG A 94 1.18 -0.87 13.56
N GLU A 95 1.35 -0.54 14.84
CA GLU A 95 1.69 -1.51 15.87
C GLU A 95 0.57 -2.53 16.09
N GLU A 96 -0.70 -2.09 16.17
CA GLU A 96 -1.85 -2.99 16.31
C GLU A 96 -1.97 -3.93 15.09
N LEU A 97 -1.80 -3.43 13.88
CA LEU A 97 -1.84 -4.24 12.66
C LEU A 97 -0.65 -5.20 12.53
N SER A 98 0.49 -4.91 13.15
CA SER A 98 1.67 -5.79 13.10
C SER A 98 1.43 -7.15 13.76
N SER A 99 0.38 -7.29 14.58
CA SER A 99 -0.05 -8.56 15.16
C SER A 99 -0.77 -9.48 14.18
N VAL A 100 -1.21 -8.95 13.03
CA VAL A 100 -1.88 -9.75 11.98
C VAL A 100 -0.83 -10.48 11.17
N GLU A 101 -0.87 -11.81 11.19
CA GLU A 101 0.11 -12.63 10.48
C GLU A 101 -0.06 -12.58 8.95
N GLY A 102 1.05 -12.68 8.22
CA GLY A 102 1.07 -12.81 6.75
C GLY A 102 0.72 -11.54 6.00
N ILE A 103 0.88 -10.38 6.63
CA ILE A 103 0.79 -9.07 5.97
C ILE A 103 2.12 -8.32 6.02
N ILE A 104 2.28 -7.38 5.12
CA ILE A 104 3.33 -6.37 5.16
C ILE A 104 2.68 -4.99 5.19
N ILE A 105 3.19 -4.12 6.05
CA ILE A 105 2.73 -2.75 6.22
C ILE A 105 3.81 -1.83 5.65
N SER A 106 3.42 -0.99 4.70
CA SER A 106 4.27 0.04 4.11
C SER A 106 3.53 1.37 4.04
N SER A 107 4.20 2.40 3.56
CA SER A 107 3.64 3.73 3.41
C SER A 107 4.19 4.39 2.15
N SER A 108 3.37 5.16 1.46
CA SER A 108 3.75 6.00 0.32
C SER A 108 3.52 7.49 0.56
N LEU A 109 2.75 7.83 1.61
CA LEU A 109 2.46 9.19 2.03
C LEU A 109 2.70 9.33 3.54
N TYR A 110 2.82 10.56 4.01
CA TYR A 110 3.09 10.86 5.42
C TYR A 110 1.99 10.39 6.38
N ASN A 111 0.74 10.28 5.91
CA ASN A 111 -0.44 9.96 6.71
C ASN A 111 -1.15 8.67 6.29
N ASN A 112 -0.53 7.84 5.44
CA ASN A 112 -1.16 6.59 5.01
C ASN A 112 -0.43 5.35 5.55
N LEU A 113 -1.15 4.24 5.55
CA LEU A 113 -0.62 2.89 5.63
C LEU A 113 -1.16 2.08 4.45
N GLU A 114 -0.31 1.25 3.86
CA GLU A 114 -0.63 0.33 2.79
C GLU A 114 -0.41 -1.10 3.29
N ILE A 115 -1.48 -1.86 3.37
CA ILE A 115 -1.45 -3.24 3.84
C ILE A 115 -1.52 -4.16 2.63
N ASN A 116 -0.52 -5.00 2.49
CA ASN A 116 -0.41 -5.99 1.42
C ASN A 116 -0.20 -7.38 2.03
N ALA A 117 -0.43 -8.44 1.25
CA ALA A 117 -0.02 -9.77 1.66
C ALA A 117 1.51 -9.86 1.79
N GLU A 118 1.98 -10.64 2.74
CA GLU A 118 3.39 -10.97 2.85
C GLU A 118 3.90 -11.53 1.51
N GLY A 119 4.98 -10.96 1.00
CA GLY A 119 5.50 -11.29 -0.33
C GLY A 119 4.95 -10.45 -1.48
N ALA A 120 3.83 -9.72 -1.33
CA ALA A 120 3.34 -8.77 -2.33
C ALA A 120 4.09 -7.44 -2.24
N THR A 121 5.39 -7.47 -2.53
CA THR A 121 6.29 -6.31 -2.47
C THR A 121 6.76 -5.88 -3.85
N LYS A 122 7.17 -4.61 -4.00
CA LYS A 122 7.76 -4.11 -5.25
C LYS A 122 9.03 -4.89 -5.62
N GLY A 123 9.82 -5.33 -4.64
CA GLY A 123 11.01 -6.15 -4.88
C GLY A 123 10.68 -7.51 -5.47
N ASN A 124 9.71 -8.21 -4.90
CA ASN A 124 9.27 -9.49 -5.45
C ASN A 124 8.63 -9.33 -6.84
N ALA A 125 7.90 -8.25 -7.06
CA ALA A 125 7.31 -7.93 -8.37
C ALA A 125 8.41 -7.71 -9.43
N LEU A 126 9.45 -6.94 -9.10
CA LEU A 126 10.60 -6.71 -9.97
C LEU A 126 11.28 -8.04 -10.34
N MET A 127 11.61 -8.85 -9.34
CA MET A 127 12.30 -10.12 -9.57
C MET A 127 11.46 -11.14 -10.32
N TRP A 128 10.15 -11.16 -10.06
CA TRP A 128 9.22 -11.98 -10.82
C TRP A 128 9.21 -11.55 -12.30
N LEU A 129 9.10 -10.24 -12.57
CA LEU A 129 9.09 -9.70 -13.94
C LEU A 129 10.42 -9.98 -14.65
N ALA A 130 11.55 -9.74 -14.00
CA ALA A 130 12.87 -10.03 -14.55
C ALA A 130 12.99 -11.50 -14.95
N LYS A 131 12.61 -12.41 -14.06
CA LYS A 131 12.58 -13.86 -14.33
C LYS A 131 11.67 -14.20 -15.52
N HIS A 132 10.45 -13.60 -15.59
CA HIS A 132 9.52 -13.83 -16.68
C HIS A 132 10.07 -13.40 -18.03
N LEU A 133 10.85 -12.32 -18.05
CA LEU A 133 11.48 -11.78 -19.26
C LEU A 133 12.86 -12.41 -19.57
N GLY A 134 13.35 -13.32 -18.71
CA GLY A 134 14.69 -13.92 -18.87
C GLY A 134 15.83 -12.95 -18.59
N ILE A 135 15.58 -11.89 -17.80
CA ILE A 135 16.58 -10.89 -17.40
C ILE A 135 17.22 -11.34 -16.09
N SER A 136 18.55 -11.31 -16.00
CA SER A 136 19.26 -11.63 -14.77
C SER A 136 19.13 -10.49 -13.75
N ARG A 137 19.28 -10.79 -12.45
CA ARG A 137 19.23 -9.76 -11.41
C ARG A 137 20.22 -8.63 -11.66
N GLU A 138 21.44 -8.99 -12.08
CA GLU A 138 22.56 -8.08 -12.34
C GLU A 138 22.25 -7.06 -13.43
N ASP A 139 21.33 -7.39 -14.34
CA ASP A 139 20.88 -6.53 -15.44
C ASP A 139 19.65 -5.68 -15.08
N THR A 140 19.21 -5.69 -13.81
CA THR A 140 18.08 -4.88 -13.34
C THR A 140 18.56 -3.62 -12.64
N MET A 141 17.82 -2.53 -12.82
CA MET A 141 18.02 -1.27 -12.12
C MET A 141 16.68 -0.79 -11.58
N ALA A 142 16.66 -0.29 -10.33
CA ALA A 142 15.46 0.22 -9.69
C ALA A 142 15.69 1.63 -9.15
N PHE A 143 14.68 2.49 -9.29
CA PHE A 143 14.63 3.82 -8.72
C PHE A 143 13.47 3.89 -7.69
N GLY A 144 13.71 4.54 -6.54
CA GLY A 144 12.72 4.66 -5.50
C GLY A 144 12.98 5.83 -4.55
N ASP A 145 11.93 6.29 -3.87
CA ASP A 145 12.00 7.43 -2.95
C ASP A 145 11.31 7.17 -1.60
N GLY A 146 10.48 6.12 -1.50
CA GLY A 146 9.64 5.84 -0.34
C GLY A 146 9.95 4.55 0.41
N GLU A 147 9.24 4.35 1.51
CA GLU A 147 9.32 3.14 2.32
C GLU A 147 8.95 1.88 1.51
N ASN A 148 7.92 1.98 0.67
CA ASN A 148 7.44 0.89 -0.16
C ASN A 148 8.41 0.49 -1.30
N ASP A 149 9.45 1.31 -1.58
CA ASP A 149 10.49 1.02 -2.57
C ASP A 149 11.69 0.26 -2.00
N VAL A 150 11.84 0.24 -0.68
CA VAL A 150 13.00 -0.37 0.00
C VAL A 150 13.25 -1.81 -0.47
N THR A 151 12.22 -2.60 -0.62
CA THR A 151 12.34 -3.99 -1.08
C THR A 151 12.82 -4.07 -2.53
N MET A 152 12.40 -3.16 -3.38
CA MET A 152 12.77 -3.09 -4.79
C MET A 152 14.22 -2.63 -4.96
N LEU A 153 14.63 -1.59 -4.22
CA LEU A 153 15.99 -1.08 -4.22
C LEU A 153 16.99 -2.17 -3.80
N LYS A 154 16.67 -2.97 -2.78
CA LYS A 154 17.50 -4.09 -2.32
C LYS A 154 17.50 -5.29 -3.28
N ALA A 155 16.40 -5.54 -3.98
CA ALA A 155 16.25 -6.70 -4.84
C ALA A 155 16.93 -6.51 -6.20
N ALA A 156 16.99 -5.29 -6.73
CA ALA A 156 17.60 -4.98 -8.01
C ALA A 156 19.11 -5.31 -8.03
N GLY A 157 19.67 -5.41 -9.22
CA GLY A 157 21.12 -5.45 -9.45
C GLY A 157 21.78 -4.14 -9.04
N ILE A 158 21.12 -3.01 -9.35
CA ILE A 158 21.49 -1.66 -8.91
C ILE A 158 20.24 -0.96 -8.38
N GLY A 159 20.22 -0.63 -7.08
CA GLY A 159 19.19 0.18 -6.45
C GLY A 159 19.63 1.64 -6.36
N ILE A 160 18.81 2.57 -6.82
CA ILE A 160 19.09 4.01 -6.83
C ILE A 160 17.98 4.75 -6.10
N ALA A 161 18.31 5.40 -4.99
CA ALA A 161 17.34 6.25 -4.29
C ALA A 161 17.33 7.66 -4.88
N MET A 162 16.16 8.27 -4.90
CA MET A 162 16.01 9.68 -5.27
C MET A 162 16.63 10.58 -4.20
N GLY A 163 17.34 11.67 -4.59
CA GLY A 163 17.98 12.60 -3.67
C GLY A 163 17.00 13.30 -2.71
N ASN A 164 15.76 13.52 -3.16
CA ASN A 164 14.66 14.03 -2.34
C ASN A 164 13.85 12.94 -1.62
N GLY A 165 14.25 11.66 -1.74
CA GLY A 165 13.58 10.53 -1.11
C GLY A 165 13.80 10.45 0.40
N LEU A 166 13.04 9.56 1.05
CA LEU A 166 13.15 9.28 2.48
C LEU A 166 14.51 8.63 2.81
N GLU A 167 15.01 8.91 4.01
CA GLU A 167 16.29 8.33 4.49
C GLU A 167 16.28 6.79 4.48
N ILE A 168 15.14 6.16 4.74
CA ILE A 168 15.01 4.71 4.69
C ILE A 168 15.26 4.16 3.27
N ALA A 169 14.82 4.88 2.22
CA ALA A 169 15.09 4.51 0.83
C ALA A 169 16.56 4.73 0.47
N LYS A 170 17.14 5.87 0.87
CA LYS A 170 18.56 6.17 0.65
C LYS A 170 19.49 5.15 1.30
N ASN A 171 19.17 4.74 2.53
CA ASN A 171 19.93 3.73 3.26
C ASN A 171 19.80 2.31 2.68
N ALA A 172 18.78 2.05 1.86
CA ALA A 172 18.53 0.77 1.22
C ALA A 172 19.14 0.66 -0.19
N ALA A 173 19.57 1.78 -0.78
CA ALA A 173 20.05 1.88 -2.14
C ALA A 173 21.58 1.77 -2.23
N ASP A 174 22.09 1.34 -3.41
CA ASP A 174 23.51 1.36 -3.73
C ASP A 174 24.00 2.77 -4.05
N GLN A 175 23.13 3.61 -4.59
CA GLN A 175 23.43 4.99 -5.00
C GLN A 175 22.26 5.93 -4.71
N VAL A 176 22.57 7.23 -4.65
CA VAL A 176 21.55 8.28 -4.47
C VAL A 176 21.73 9.31 -5.58
N THR A 177 20.62 9.73 -6.21
CA THR A 177 20.66 10.80 -7.23
C THR A 177 20.96 12.15 -6.58
N LEU A 178 21.45 13.10 -7.38
CA LEU A 178 21.72 14.47 -6.90
C LEU A 178 20.42 15.25 -6.59
N THR A 179 19.30 14.91 -7.23
CA THR A 179 17.96 15.51 -7.07
C THR A 179 16.89 14.48 -7.36
#